data_908dd392710fecf8710b1d70933b0925
#
_entry.id   908dd392710fecf8710b1d70933b0925
#
_cell.length_a   1.000
_cell.length_b   1.000
_cell.length_c   1.000
_cell.angle_alpha   90.00
_cell.angle_beta   90.00
_cell.angle_gamma   90.00
#
_symmetry.space_group_name_H-M   'P 1'
#
loop_
_entity.id
_entity.type
_entity.pdbx_description
1 polymer ?
#
loop_
_entity_poly.entity_id
_entity_poly.type
_entity_poly.pdbx_seq_one_letter_code
_entity_poly.pdbx_strand_id
1 'polypeptide(L)'
;LDGWVAYTITVATIVTAAWALGSLARVRRAYEHALVERGRRLEAEAAQRAELAAADERARIAREMHDLVAHGLSVIVVQADGARYAAAQQPRLAVETLETIAATGREALTEMRRLLGLLRAGPEEVATTGTRPQPRLADLDELVAEARAAGTAVATDLPEEWPALPDGVAVTAYRVVQEALTNVRKHAGPQVAVTVRAAVEGGAVTIAVEDDGRGAAAADDGMGLGLLGMRERVAVHGGELAAGPRPGGGFAVSARIPL
;
A
#
# COMPACT_ATOMS: atom_id res chain seq x y z
N LEU A 1 -68.88 -3.55 55.24
CA LEU A 1 -67.43 -3.81 55.52
C LEU A 1 -66.73 -4.39 54.31
N ASP A 2 -67.38 -5.17 53.45
CA ASP A 2 -66.79 -5.89 52.33
C ASP A 2 -66.29 -4.98 51.19
N GLY A 3 -66.98 -3.87 50.95
CA GLY A 3 -66.57 -2.89 49.90
C GLY A 3 -65.25 -2.18 50.18
N TRP A 4 -64.98 -1.85 51.44
CA TRP A 4 -63.73 -1.20 51.84
C TRP A 4 -62.51 -2.11 51.77
N VAL A 5 -62.68 -3.37 52.09
CA VAL A 5 -61.67 -4.45 52.01
C VAL A 5 -61.29 -4.65 50.56
N ALA A 6 -62.26 -4.80 49.67
CA ALA A 6 -61.99 -4.94 48.22
C ALA A 6 -61.27 -3.75 47.61
N TYR A 7 -61.69 -2.54 48.01
CA TYR A 7 -61.04 -1.31 47.58
C TYR A 7 -59.56 -1.24 48.00
N THR A 8 -59.29 -1.53 49.30
CA THR A 8 -57.87 -1.49 49.78
C THR A 8 -56.99 -2.54 49.13
N ILE A 9 -57.47 -3.73 48.88
CA ILE A 9 -56.75 -4.78 48.15
C ILE A 9 -56.45 -4.34 46.73
N THR A 10 -57.42 -3.77 46.02
CA THR A 10 -57.22 -3.26 44.65
C THR A 10 -56.18 -2.17 44.59
N VAL A 11 -56.25 -1.16 45.46
CA VAL A 11 -55.26 -0.09 45.52
C VAL A 11 -53.85 -0.63 45.85
N ALA A 12 -53.74 -1.51 46.83
CA ALA A 12 -52.48 -2.13 47.21
C ALA A 12 -51.86 -2.92 46.04
N THR A 13 -52.69 -3.66 45.29
CA THR A 13 -52.25 -4.42 44.14
C THR A 13 -51.71 -3.50 43.00
N ILE A 14 -52.46 -2.42 42.71
CA ILE A 14 -52.04 -1.42 41.70
C ILE A 14 -50.71 -0.77 42.09
N VAL A 15 -50.58 -0.32 43.35
CA VAL A 15 -49.38 0.33 43.87
C VAL A 15 -48.18 -0.64 43.82
N THR A 16 -48.37 -1.88 44.23
CA THR A 16 -47.32 -2.88 44.19
C THR A 16 -46.90 -3.22 42.76
N ALA A 17 -47.87 -3.37 41.85
CA ALA A 17 -47.57 -3.62 40.42
C ALA A 17 -46.81 -2.41 39.78
N ALA A 18 -47.26 -1.18 40.07
CA ALA A 18 -46.59 0.02 39.58
C ALA A 18 -45.17 0.14 40.13
N TRP A 19 -44.94 -0.16 41.41
CA TRP A 19 -43.60 -0.21 42.01
C TRP A 19 -42.72 -1.28 41.40
N ALA A 20 -43.25 -2.49 41.20
CA ALA A 20 -42.54 -3.63 40.58
C ALA A 20 -42.12 -3.29 39.13
N LEU A 21 -43.05 -2.75 38.33
CA LEU A 21 -42.72 -2.29 36.94
C LEU A 21 -41.68 -1.19 36.94
N GLY A 22 -41.81 -0.19 37.83
CA GLY A 22 -40.84 0.88 37.96
C GLY A 22 -39.44 0.38 38.38
N SER A 23 -39.40 -0.60 39.31
CA SER A 23 -38.13 -1.22 39.73
C SER A 23 -37.46 -2.04 38.60
N LEU A 24 -38.28 -2.82 37.90
CA LEU A 24 -37.80 -3.58 36.73
C LEU A 24 -37.25 -2.67 35.62
N ALA A 25 -37.96 -1.56 35.34
CA ALA A 25 -37.48 -0.58 34.36
C ALA A 25 -36.18 0.11 34.80
N ARG A 26 -35.96 0.37 36.10
CA ARG A 26 -34.68 0.89 36.61
C ARG A 26 -33.56 -0.11 36.48
N VAL A 27 -33.78 -1.37 36.87
CA VAL A 27 -32.77 -2.42 36.74
C VAL A 27 -32.38 -2.65 35.28
N ARG A 28 -33.37 -2.71 34.40
CA ARG A 28 -33.13 -2.87 32.97
C ARG A 28 -32.28 -1.73 32.40
N ARG A 29 -32.62 -0.48 32.70
CA ARG A 29 -31.81 0.69 32.26
C ARG A 29 -30.38 0.65 32.80
N ALA A 30 -30.21 0.33 34.09
CA ALA A 30 -28.91 0.19 34.70
C ALA A 30 -28.08 -0.93 34.02
N TYR A 31 -28.72 -2.03 33.67
CA TYR A 31 -28.06 -3.11 32.94
C TYR A 31 -27.65 -2.71 31.51
N GLU A 32 -28.54 -2.04 30.78
CA GLU A 32 -28.24 -1.52 29.43
C GLU A 32 -27.07 -0.50 29.47
N HIS A 33 -27.06 0.40 30.44
CA HIS A 33 -25.93 1.32 30.63
C HIS A 33 -24.61 0.59 30.95
N ALA A 34 -24.66 -0.41 31.82
CA ALA A 34 -23.50 -1.22 32.17
C ALA A 34 -22.93 -2.02 30.95
N LEU A 35 -23.81 -2.52 30.09
CA LEU A 35 -23.39 -3.21 28.85
C LEU A 35 -22.71 -2.23 27.86
N VAL A 36 -23.28 -1.05 27.66
CA VAL A 36 -22.68 -0.03 26.78
C VAL A 36 -21.30 0.41 27.30
N GLU A 37 -21.20 0.65 28.60
CA GLU A 37 -19.93 1.03 29.24
C GLU A 37 -18.88 -0.08 29.11
N ARG A 38 -19.29 -1.33 29.31
CA ARG A 38 -18.41 -2.49 29.11
C ARG A 38 -17.98 -2.64 27.65
N GLY A 39 -18.86 -2.41 26.69
CA GLY A 39 -18.54 -2.39 25.28
C GLY A 39 -17.46 -1.37 24.96
N ARG A 40 -17.65 -0.13 25.40
CA ARG A 40 -16.64 0.95 25.20
C ARG A 40 -15.27 0.65 25.81
N ARG A 41 -15.26 0.03 27.00
CA ARG A 41 -13.99 -0.40 27.63
C ARG A 41 -13.28 -1.47 26.83
N LEU A 42 -14.03 -2.48 26.35
CA LEU A 42 -13.44 -3.54 25.51
C LEU A 42 -12.91 -3.00 24.17
N GLU A 43 -13.61 -2.06 23.56
CA GLU A 43 -13.13 -1.38 22.34
C GLU A 43 -11.85 -0.57 22.60
N ALA A 44 -11.80 0.18 23.69
CA ALA A 44 -10.60 0.94 24.07
C ALA A 44 -9.41 0.02 24.39
N GLU A 45 -9.64 -1.08 25.12
CA GLU A 45 -8.61 -2.09 25.39
C GLU A 45 -8.12 -2.78 24.10
N ALA A 46 -9.03 -3.09 23.17
CA ALA A 46 -8.68 -3.68 21.90
C ALA A 46 -7.82 -2.72 21.05
N ALA A 47 -8.21 -1.43 21.00
CA ALA A 47 -7.44 -0.40 20.31
C ALA A 47 -6.04 -0.23 20.92
N GLN A 48 -5.94 -0.19 22.24
CA GLN A 48 -4.64 -0.10 22.93
C GLN A 48 -3.75 -1.32 22.68
N ARG A 49 -4.33 -2.53 22.70
CA ARG A 49 -3.58 -3.76 22.38
C ARG A 49 -3.09 -3.77 20.94
N ALA A 50 -3.89 -3.29 20.00
CA ALA A 50 -3.50 -3.17 18.60
C ALA A 50 -2.34 -2.17 18.43
N GLU A 51 -2.37 -1.03 19.12
CA GLU A 51 -1.28 -0.04 19.10
C GLU A 51 0.02 -0.60 19.68
N LEU A 52 -0.07 -1.28 20.82
CA LEU A 52 1.10 -1.93 21.44
C LEU A 52 1.70 -3.01 20.52
N ALA A 53 0.86 -3.86 19.94
CA ALA A 53 1.30 -4.88 18.99
C ALA A 53 1.99 -4.27 17.76
N ALA A 54 1.47 -3.16 17.24
CA ALA A 54 2.10 -2.43 16.14
C ALA A 54 3.44 -1.80 16.54
N ALA A 55 3.56 -1.29 17.77
CA ALA A 55 4.82 -0.75 18.29
C ALA A 55 5.88 -1.85 18.50
N ASP A 56 5.49 -2.99 19.04
CA ASP A 56 6.37 -4.15 19.23
C ASP A 56 6.87 -4.69 17.89
N GLU A 57 6.00 -4.77 16.91
CA GLU A 57 6.34 -5.19 15.55
C GLU A 57 7.34 -4.24 14.88
N ARG A 58 7.11 -2.92 15.00
CA ARG A 58 8.08 -1.92 14.51
C ARG A 58 9.44 -2.05 15.19
N ALA A 59 9.46 -2.28 16.50
CA ALA A 59 10.69 -2.48 17.26
C ALA A 59 11.42 -3.78 16.86
N ARG A 60 10.67 -4.84 16.53
CA ARG A 60 11.22 -6.10 16.00
C ARG A 60 11.89 -5.89 14.66
N ILE A 61 11.18 -5.25 13.74
CA ILE A 61 11.69 -4.96 12.38
C ILE A 61 12.92 -4.06 12.44
N ALA A 62 12.93 -3.04 13.31
CA ALA A 62 14.09 -2.17 13.49
C ALA A 62 15.34 -2.94 13.95
N ARG A 63 15.17 -3.95 14.82
CA ARG A 63 16.27 -4.82 15.25
C ARG A 63 16.75 -5.72 14.11
N GLU A 64 15.85 -6.37 13.38
CA GLU A 64 16.20 -7.21 12.24
C GLU A 64 16.95 -6.40 11.15
N MET A 65 16.52 -5.16 10.89
CA MET A 65 17.23 -4.25 9.99
C MET A 65 18.61 -3.88 10.50
N HIS A 66 18.73 -3.59 11.79
CA HIS A 66 20.03 -3.26 12.39
C HIS A 66 21.01 -4.42 12.27
N ASP A 67 20.57 -5.64 12.54
CA ASP A 67 21.38 -6.85 12.45
C ASP A 67 21.83 -7.14 11.02
N LEU A 68 20.92 -6.95 10.04
CA LEU A 68 21.22 -7.15 8.62
C LEU A 68 22.26 -6.11 8.11
N VAL A 69 22.08 -4.85 8.50
CA VAL A 69 23.05 -3.77 8.17
C VAL A 69 24.39 -4.02 8.82
N ALA A 70 24.41 -4.33 10.12
CA ALA A 70 25.64 -4.56 10.86
C ALA A 70 26.43 -5.74 10.29
N HIS A 71 25.74 -6.83 9.94
CA HIS A 71 26.36 -8.00 9.31
C HIS A 71 26.93 -7.68 7.93
N GLY A 72 26.14 -7.06 7.05
CA GLY A 72 26.58 -6.67 5.71
C GLY A 72 27.76 -5.71 5.71
N LEU A 73 27.73 -4.69 6.61
CA LEU A 73 28.83 -3.74 6.78
C LEU A 73 30.11 -4.45 7.28
N SER A 74 29.99 -5.36 8.22
CA SER A 74 31.13 -6.12 8.77
C SER A 74 31.82 -6.94 7.67
N VAL A 75 31.04 -7.63 6.81
CA VAL A 75 31.57 -8.38 5.67
C VAL A 75 32.27 -7.45 4.68
N ILE A 76 31.67 -6.31 4.35
CA ILE A 76 32.23 -5.31 3.42
C ILE A 76 33.56 -4.77 3.97
N VAL A 77 33.65 -4.44 5.26
CA VAL A 77 34.89 -3.91 5.88
C VAL A 77 36.01 -4.94 5.82
N VAL A 78 35.74 -6.21 6.18
CA VAL A 78 36.73 -7.28 6.13
C VAL A 78 37.23 -7.51 4.70
N GLN A 79 36.33 -7.54 3.73
CA GLN A 79 36.68 -7.72 2.32
C GLN A 79 37.48 -6.51 1.77
N ALA A 80 37.13 -5.28 2.16
CA ALA A 80 37.83 -4.06 1.77
C ALA A 80 39.28 -4.05 2.32
N ASP A 81 39.46 -4.45 3.56
CA ASP A 81 40.81 -4.59 4.14
C ASP A 81 41.63 -5.67 3.44
N GLY A 82 41.02 -6.79 3.09
CA GLY A 82 41.64 -7.85 2.29
C GLY A 82 42.04 -7.38 0.89
N ALA A 83 41.15 -6.68 0.19
CA ALA A 83 41.43 -6.11 -1.12
C ALA A 83 42.56 -5.08 -1.08
N ARG A 84 42.60 -4.23 -0.05
CA ARG A 84 43.69 -3.25 0.16
C ARG A 84 45.05 -3.94 0.34
N TYR A 85 45.09 -5.04 1.09
CA TYR A 85 46.33 -5.81 1.29
C TYR A 85 46.77 -6.51 0.01
N ALA A 86 45.84 -7.07 -0.77
CA ALA A 86 46.11 -7.76 -2.03
C ALA A 86 46.50 -6.83 -3.18
N ALA A 87 46.10 -5.57 -3.12
CA ALA A 87 46.23 -4.62 -4.25
C ALA A 87 47.66 -4.48 -4.79
N ALA A 88 48.69 -4.51 -3.92
CA ALA A 88 50.08 -4.37 -4.30
C ALA A 88 50.69 -5.67 -4.86
N GLN A 89 50.21 -6.84 -4.45
CA GLN A 89 50.81 -8.14 -4.78
C GLN A 89 49.99 -8.93 -5.82
N GLN A 90 48.67 -8.81 -5.76
CA GLN A 90 47.70 -9.49 -6.60
C GLN A 90 46.59 -8.55 -7.07
N PRO A 91 46.85 -7.63 -8.02
CA PRO A 91 45.88 -6.62 -8.44
C PRO A 91 44.54 -7.20 -8.96
N ARG A 92 44.57 -8.36 -9.63
CA ARG A 92 43.35 -9.04 -10.12
C ARG A 92 42.45 -9.48 -8.96
N LEU A 93 43.03 -10.07 -7.92
CA LEU A 93 42.28 -10.51 -6.72
C LEU A 93 41.64 -9.31 -6.01
N ALA A 94 42.32 -8.17 -5.96
CA ALA A 94 41.76 -6.94 -5.41
C ALA A 94 40.55 -6.45 -6.20
N VAL A 95 40.56 -6.50 -7.52
CA VAL A 95 39.42 -6.14 -8.38
C VAL A 95 38.23 -7.08 -8.16
N GLU A 96 38.46 -8.41 -8.15
CA GLU A 96 37.41 -9.40 -7.88
C GLU A 96 36.77 -9.19 -6.49
N THR A 97 37.58 -8.87 -5.48
CA THR A 97 37.08 -8.56 -4.14
C THR A 97 36.22 -7.29 -4.11
N LEU A 98 36.62 -6.24 -4.85
CA LEU A 98 35.82 -5.03 -4.98
C LEU A 98 34.47 -5.28 -5.68
N GLU A 99 34.45 -6.13 -6.70
CA GLU A 99 33.19 -6.57 -7.35
C GLU A 99 32.27 -7.31 -6.37
N THR A 100 32.84 -8.19 -5.54
CA THR A 100 32.11 -8.89 -4.49
C THR A 100 31.53 -7.93 -3.45
N ILE A 101 32.31 -6.95 -3.00
CA ILE A 101 31.85 -5.87 -2.09
C ILE A 101 30.66 -5.12 -2.70
N ALA A 102 30.78 -4.75 -3.97
CA ALA A 102 29.71 -4.05 -4.67
C ALA A 102 28.45 -4.91 -4.84
N ALA A 103 28.58 -6.21 -5.03
CA ALA A 103 27.46 -7.15 -5.10
C ALA A 103 26.76 -7.28 -3.73
N THR A 104 27.53 -7.54 -2.66
CA THR A 104 27.02 -7.64 -1.29
C THR A 104 26.31 -6.35 -0.84
N GLY A 105 26.86 -5.19 -1.17
CA GLY A 105 26.24 -3.89 -0.88
C GLY A 105 24.90 -3.69 -1.61
N ARG A 106 24.81 -4.10 -2.88
CA ARG A 106 23.56 -4.02 -3.65
C ARG A 106 22.49 -4.98 -3.11
N GLU A 107 22.87 -6.18 -2.72
CA GLU A 107 21.97 -7.16 -2.13
C GLU A 107 21.42 -6.67 -0.78
N ALA A 108 22.28 -6.19 0.12
CA ALA A 108 21.86 -5.62 1.39
C ALA A 108 20.91 -4.42 1.23
N LEU A 109 21.17 -3.53 0.26
CA LEU A 109 20.30 -2.39 -0.05
C LEU A 109 18.94 -2.85 -0.61
N THR A 110 18.92 -3.91 -1.39
CA THR A 110 17.68 -4.47 -1.97
C THR A 110 16.82 -5.08 -0.86
N GLU A 111 17.44 -5.85 0.04
CA GLU A 111 16.72 -6.47 1.15
C GLU A 111 16.19 -5.42 2.16
N MET A 112 16.97 -4.36 2.44
CA MET A 112 16.48 -3.23 3.24
C MET A 112 15.26 -2.54 2.60
N ARG A 113 15.30 -2.30 1.29
CA ARG A 113 14.16 -1.70 0.57
C ARG A 113 12.94 -2.60 0.61
N ARG A 114 13.13 -3.91 0.56
CA ARG A 114 12.08 -4.90 0.69
C ARG A 114 11.40 -4.84 2.05
N LEU A 115 12.19 -4.83 3.13
CA LEU A 115 11.68 -4.76 4.50
C LEU A 115 10.97 -3.41 4.78
N LEU A 116 11.52 -2.29 4.27
CA LEU A 116 10.88 -0.98 4.33
C LEU A 116 9.60 -0.88 3.49
N GLY A 117 9.55 -1.56 2.35
CA GLY A 117 8.35 -1.65 1.50
C GLY A 117 7.19 -2.34 2.20
N LEU A 118 7.46 -3.42 2.94
CA LEU A 118 6.46 -4.11 3.76
C LEU A 118 5.89 -3.24 4.90
N LEU A 119 6.70 -2.30 5.42
CA LEU A 119 6.25 -1.33 6.45
C LEU A 119 5.44 -0.16 5.87
N ARG A 120 5.65 0.17 4.59
CA ARG A 120 4.95 1.25 3.90
C ARG A 120 3.62 0.87 3.28
N ALA A 121 3.27 -0.39 3.24
CA ALA A 121 1.97 -0.88 2.78
C ALA A 121 0.81 -0.62 3.75
N GLY A 122 0.95 0.31 4.69
CA GLY A 122 -0.14 0.83 5.52
C GLY A 122 -0.88 1.99 4.83
N PRO A 123 -2.11 2.31 5.26
CA PRO A 123 -2.96 3.34 4.62
C PRO A 123 -2.44 4.79 4.72
N GLU A 124 -1.24 5.03 5.24
CA GLU A 124 -0.66 6.37 5.48
C GLU A 124 0.30 6.88 4.39
N GLU A 125 0.36 6.29 3.22
CA GLU A 125 1.25 6.76 2.13
C GLU A 125 0.85 8.09 1.48
N VAL A 126 -0.14 8.80 2.04
CA VAL A 126 -0.60 10.11 1.53
C VAL A 126 0.15 11.31 2.13
N ALA A 127 0.99 11.13 3.17
CA ALA A 127 1.43 12.27 3.99
C ALA A 127 2.94 12.56 4.06
N THR A 128 3.86 11.83 3.40
CA THR A 128 5.31 12.08 3.60
C THR A 128 6.13 12.21 2.34
N THR A 129 5.73 13.07 1.41
CA THR A 129 6.66 13.76 0.54
C THR A 129 6.41 15.25 0.67
N GLY A 130 7.10 15.85 1.62
CA GLY A 130 7.15 17.29 1.73
C GLY A 130 7.58 17.93 0.41
N THR A 131 6.90 19.00 0.02
CA THR A 131 7.24 20.03 -0.94
C THR A 131 7.07 19.77 -2.45
N ARG A 132 6.52 18.64 -2.93
CA ARG A 132 6.02 18.62 -4.31
C ARG A 132 4.50 18.61 -4.34
N PRO A 133 3.85 19.40 -5.22
CA PRO A 133 2.40 19.30 -5.44
C PRO A 133 2.04 17.85 -5.76
N GLN A 134 0.84 17.41 -5.34
CA GLN A 134 0.37 16.09 -5.69
C GLN A 134 0.33 15.96 -7.22
N PRO A 135 0.85 14.86 -7.80
CA PRO A 135 0.88 14.69 -9.24
C PRO A 135 -0.54 14.66 -9.80
N ARG A 136 -0.74 15.34 -10.92
CA ARG A 136 -2.00 15.42 -11.66
C ARG A 136 -1.91 14.61 -12.94
N LEU A 137 -3.04 14.29 -13.55
CA LEU A 137 -3.03 13.66 -14.87
C LEU A 137 -2.37 14.52 -15.95
N ALA A 138 -2.37 15.84 -15.80
CA ALA A 138 -1.64 16.75 -16.69
C ALA A 138 -0.10 16.54 -16.62
N ASP A 139 0.41 15.93 -15.55
CA ASP A 139 1.84 15.65 -15.40
C ASP A 139 2.25 14.34 -16.11
N LEU A 140 1.32 13.63 -16.76
CA LEU A 140 1.62 12.42 -17.54
C LEU A 140 2.56 12.68 -18.71
N ASP A 141 2.48 13.85 -19.33
CA ASP A 141 3.38 14.22 -20.43
C ASP A 141 4.84 14.31 -19.94
N GLU A 142 5.08 14.85 -18.74
CA GLU A 142 6.42 14.90 -18.12
C GLU A 142 6.90 13.48 -17.78
N LEU A 143 6.05 12.64 -17.21
CA LEU A 143 6.37 11.25 -16.91
C LEU A 143 6.74 10.45 -18.16
N VAL A 144 6.02 10.66 -19.27
CA VAL A 144 6.31 10.04 -20.56
C VAL A 144 7.63 10.58 -21.14
N ALA A 145 7.88 11.88 -21.01
CA ALA A 145 9.14 12.49 -21.46
C ALA A 145 10.33 11.92 -20.69
N GLU A 146 10.21 11.71 -19.38
CA GLU A 146 11.23 11.02 -18.58
C GLU A 146 11.47 9.58 -19.06
N ALA A 147 10.42 8.81 -19.36
CA ALA A 147 10.55 7.46 -19.87
C ALA A 147 11.25 7.42 -21.25
N ARG A 148 10.92 8.37 -22.13
CA ARG A 148 11.60 8.54 -23.44
C ARG A 148 13.07 8.91 -23.27
N ALA A 149 13.39 9.82 -22.35
CA ALA A 149 14.78 10.21 -22.04
C ALA A 149 15.60 9.04 -21.47
N ALA A 150 14.95 8.12 -20.77
CA ALA A 150 15.54 6.87 -20.28
C ALA A 150 15.71 5.79 -21.36
N GLY A 151 15.36 6.07 -22.62
CA GLY A 151 15.56 5.19 -23.77
C GLY A 151 14.37 4.27 -24.12
N THR A 152 13.20 4.48 -23.51
CA THR A 152 11.98 3.72 -23.85
C THR A 152 11.23 4.42 -24.99
N ALA A 153 10.87 3.68 -26.06
CA ALA A 153 10.02 4.21 -27.13
C ALA A 153 8.57 4.24 -26.64
N VAL A 154 8.04 5.43 -26.32
CA VAL A 154 6.67 5.59 -25.80
C VAL A 154 5.81 6.35 -26.80
N ALA A 155 4.74 5.71 -27.28
CA ALA A 155 3.64 6.36 -27.98
C ALA A 155 2.53 6.73 -26.99
N THR A 156 1.88 7.87 -27.19
CA THR A 156 0.82 8.34 -26.29
C THR A 156 -0.45 8.64 -27.08
N ASP A 157 -1.58 8.34 -26.44
CA ASP A 157 -2.91 8.75 -26.85
C ASP A 157 -3.61 9.31 -25.60
N LEU A 158 -3.39 10.61 -25.38
CA LEU A 158 -3.83 11.36 -24.20
C LEU A 158 -4.70 12.54 -24.66
N PRO A 159 -5.67 12.96 -23.87
CA PRO A 159 -6.44 14.18 -24.15
C PRO A 159 -5.53 15.42 -24.14
N GLU A 160 -5.79 16.38 -25.02
CA GLU A 160 -5.09 17.69 -25.00
C GLU A 160 -5.39 18.47 -23.71
N GLU A 161 -6.61 18.34 -23.18
CA GLU A 161 -7.02 18.95 -21.92
C GLU A 161 -7.72 17.92 -21.04
N TRP A 162 -7.39 17.92 -19.76
CA TRP A 162 -8.03 17.06 -18.77
C TRP A 162 -9.19 17.80 -18.10
N PRO A 163 -10.38 17.18 -17.99
CA PRO A 163 -11.47 17.74 -17.22
C PRO A 163 -11.09 17.80 -15.72
N ALA A 164 -11.83 18.59 -14.94
CA ALA A 164 -11.66 18.60 -13.49
C ALA A 164 -12.02 17.22 -12.92
N LEU A 165 -11.09 16.63 -12.20
CA LEU A 165 -11.19 15.30 -11.60
C LEU A 165 -11.04 15.41 -10.08
N PRO A 166 -11.65 14.50 -9.30
CA PRO A 166 -11.33 14.34 -7.88
C PRO A 166 -9.83 14.06 -7.69
N ASP A 167 -9.18 14.77 -6.77
CA ASP A 167 -7.74 14.68 -6.55
C ASP A 167 -7.26 13.23 -6.33
N GLY A 168 -7.99 12.44 -5.55
CA GLY A 168 -7.65 11.04 -5.29
C GLY A 168 -7.67 10.16 -6.54
N VAL A 169 -8.63 10.39 -7.46
CA VAL A 169 -8.72 9.68 -8.73
C VAL A 169 -7.56 10.08 -9.65
N ALA A 170 -7.25 11.37 -9.75
CA ALA A 170 -6.16 11.88 -10.57
C ALA A 170 -4.80 11.32 -10.12
N VAL A 171 -4.52 11.32 -8.81
CA VAL A 171 -3.30 10.75 -8.23
C VAL A 171 -3.23 9.24 -8.47
N THR A 172 -4.32 8.51 -8.26
CA THR A 172 -4.36 7.06 -8.47
C THR A 172 -4.09 6.72 -9.94
N ALA A 173 -4.72 7.43 -10.86
CA ALA A 173 -4.52 7.27 -12.29
C ALA A 173 -3.06 7.54 -12.71
N TYR A 174 -2.45 8.62 -12.24
CA TYR A 174 -1.04 8.93 -12.46
C TYR A 174 -0.13 7.81 -11.95
N ARG A 175 -0.37 7.32 -10.72
CA ARG A 175 0.43 6.24 -10.11
C ARG A 175 0.34 4.92 -10.86
N VAL A 176 -0.81 4.59 -11.42
CA VAL A 176 -0.97 3.39 -12.28
C VAL A 176 -0.05 3.48 -13.50
N VAL A 177 -0.04 4.62 -14.20
CA VAL A 177 0.84 4.82 -15.37
C VAL A 177 2.32 4.78 -14.95
N GLN A 178 2.68 5.44 -13.86
CA GLN A 178 4.04 5.48 -13.34
C GLN A 178 4.57 4.08 -13.00
N GLU A 179 3.79 3.28 -12.30
CA GLU A 179 4.16 1.91 -11.94
C GLU A 179 4.23 1.01 -13.17
N ALA A 180 3.28 1.16 -14.12
CA ALA A 180 3.29 0.40 -15.36
C ALA A 180 4.55 0.70 -16.20
N LEU A 181 4.94 1.97 -16.37
CA LEU A 181 6.18 2.35 -17.07
C LEU A 181 7.44 1.86 -16.34
N THR A 182 7.41 1.85 -15.01
CA THR A 182 8.48 1.28 -14.19
C THR A 182 8.62 -0.22 -14.42
N ASN A 183 7.50 -0.94 -14.50
CA ASN A 183 7.47 -2.37 -14.78
C ASN A 183 7.96 -2.70 -16.18
N VAL A 184 7.60 -1.92 -17.18
CA VAL A 184 8.15 -2.04 -18.53
C VAL A 184 9.68 -1.96 -18.51
N ARG A 185 10.23 -0.92 -17.86
CA ARG A 185 11.70 -0.73 -17.77
C ARG A 185 12.40 -1.89 -17.08
N LYS A 186 11.78 -2.51 -16.07
CA LYS A 186 12.36 -3.64 -15.31
C LYS A 186 12.25 -4.97 -16.03
N HIS A 187 11.11 -5.22 -16.70
CA HIS A 187 10.72 -6.57 -17.10
C HIS A 187 10.58 -6.77 -18.60
N ALA A 188 10.28 -5.74 -19.38
CA ALA A 188 9.95 -5.90 -20.79
C ALA A 188 11.19 -6.20 -21.69
N GLY A 189 12.39 -5.82 -21.24
CA GLY A 189 13.65 -6.05 -21.97
C GLY A 189 14.11 -4.81 -22.73
N PRO A 190 15.22 -4.91 -23.50
CA PRO A 190 15.75 -3.80 -24.28
C PRO A 190 14.93 -3.56 -25.57
N GLN A 191 14.91 -2.30 -26.04
CA GLN A 191 14.27 -1.89 -27.31
C GLN A 191 12.77 -2.20 -27.38
N VAL A 192 12.04 -1.94 -26.29
CA VAL A 192 10.59 -2.15 -26.18
C VAL A 192 9.84 -0.89 -26.59
N ALA A 193 8.77 -1.06 -27.37
CA ALA A 193 7.80 -0.02 -27.65
C ALA A 193 6.63 -0.11 -26.67
N VAL A 194 6.24 1.03 -26.12
CA VAL A 194 5.14 1.18 -25.15
C VAL A 194 4.08 2.09 -25.71
N THR A 195 2.82 1.75 -25.52
CA THR A 195 1.70 2.64 -25.80
C THR A 195 0.98 2.98 -24.50
N VAL A 196 0.88 4.28 -24.19
CA VAL A 196 0.11 4.79 -23.05
C VAL A 196 -1.14 5.47 -23.58
N ARG A 197 -2.30 4.96 -23.20
CA ARG A 197 -3.61 5.55 -23.51
C ARG A 197 -4.30 5.93 -22.21
N ALA A 198 -4.90 7.11 -22.17
CA ALA A 198 -5.77 7.48 -21.07
C ALA A 198 -6.87 8.43 -21.59
N ALA A 199 -8.08 8.24 -21.06
CA ALA A 199 -9.25 9.04 -21.42
C ALA A 199 -10.19 9.19 -20.23
N VAL A 200 -11.08 10.18 -20.30
CA VAL A 200 -12.20 10.35 -19.37
C VAL A 200 -13.49 10.16 -20.14
N GLU A 201 -14.12 9.01 -19.96
CA GLU A 201 -15.31 8.61 -20.69
C GLU A 201 -16.31 7.88 -19.80
N GLY A 202 -17.60 8.13 -20.01
CA GLY A 202 -18.67 7.42 -19.29
C GLY A 202 -18.60 7.55 -17.78
N GLY A 203 -18.16 8.72 -17.25
CA GLY A 203 -18.05 8.95 -15.81
C GLY A 203 -16.90 8.18 -15.15
N ALA A 204 -15.87 7.84 -15.90
CA ALA A 204 -14.68 7.15 -15.38
C ALA A 204 -13.40 7.61 -16.10
N VAL A 205 -12.27 7.52 -15.41
CA VAL A 205 -10.93 7.59 -16.00
C VAL A 205 -10.57 6.19 -16.46
N THR A 206 -10.21 6.04 -17.72
CA THR A 206 -9.68 4.80 -18.31
C THR A 206 -8.20 4.97 -18.61
N ILE A 207 -7.39 3.96 -18.30
CA ILE A 207 -5.96 3.93 -18.55
C ILE A 207 -5.62 2.61 -19.19
N ALA A 208 -4.74 2.63 -20.19
CA ALA A 208 -4.14 1.43 -20.75
C ALA A 208 -2.66 1.69 -21.03
N VAL A 209 -1.78 0.84 -20.51
CA VAL A 209 -0.34 0.83 -20.80
C VAL A 209 -0.01 -0.53 -21.35
N GLU A 210 0.48 -0.57 -22.59
CA GLU A 210 0.77 -1.80 -23.31
C GLU A 210 2.21 -1.76 -23.83
N ASP A 211 2.95 -2.85 -23.65
CA ASP A 211 4.28 -3.03 -24.25
C ASP A 211 4.31 -4.21 -25.22
N ASP A 212 5.34 -4.27 -26.03
CA ASP A 212 5.64 -5.37 -26.94
C ASP A 212 6.84 -6.22 -26.48
N GLY A 213 7.16 -6.16 -25.19
CA GLY A 213 8.30 -6.83 -24.60
C GLY A 213 8.13 -8.35 -24.40
N ARG A 214 8.88 -8.89 -23.45
CA ARG A 214 8.96 -10.34 -23.20
C ARG A 214 7.67 -10.96 -22.63
N GLY A 215 6.72 -10.16 -22.15
CA GLY A 215 5.45 -10.62 -21.61
C GLY A 215 5.63 -11.68 -20.51
N ALA A 216 4.93 -12.82 -20.65
CA ALA A 216 5.00 -13.93 -19.69
C ALA A 216 6.39 -14.62 -19.58
N ALA A 217 7.31 -14.35 -20.52
CA ALA A 217 8.67 -14.89 -20.50
C ALA A 217 9.64 -14.00 -19.67
N ALA A 218 9.19 -12.88 -19.12
CA ALA A 218 9.98 -12.12 -18.15
C ALA A 218 10.22 -12.99 -16.91
N ALA A 219 11.47 -13.07 -16.46
CA ALA A 219 11.78 -13.77 -15.21
C ALA A 219 10.97 -13.13 -14.07
N ASP A 220 10.23 -13.94 -13.35
CA ASP A 220 9.48 -13.53 -12.17
C ASP A 220 10.49 -13.40 -11.01
N ASP A 221 11.16 -12.25 -10.96
CA ASP A 221 12.15 -11.92 -9.91
C ASP A 221 11.48 -11.41 -8.63
N GLY A 222 10.31 -11.88 -8.42
CA GLY A 222 9.66 -11.79 -7.11
C GLY A 222 8.69 -10.64 -6.96
N MET A 223 7.51 -11.04 -6.64
CA MET A 223 6.57 -10.27 -5.87
C MET A 223 5.68 -9.33 -6.67
N GLY A 224 4.74 -9.78 -7.36
CA GLY A 224 3.61 -9.02 -7.89
C GLY A 224 3.04 -7.87 -7.00
N LEU A 225 3.89 -7.32 -6.09
CA LEU A 225 3.56 -6.24 -5.16
C LEU A 225 3.20 -4.96 -5.90
N GLY A 226 3.85 -4.65 -7.02
CA GLY A 226 3.50 -3.50 -7.84
C GLY A 226 2.09 -3.64 -8.41
N LEU A 227 1.74 -4.81 -8.94
CA LEU A 227 0.41 -5.11 -9.46
C LEU A 227 -0.65 -5.16 -8.35
N LEU A 228 -0.30 -5.75 -7.20
CA LEU A 228 -1.19 -5.79 -6.05
C LEU A 228 -1.48 -4.37 -5.54
N GLY A 229 -0.47 -3.55 -5.32
CA GLY A 229 -0.62 -2.17 -4.88
C GLY A 229 -1.39 -1.29 -5.87
N MET A 230 -1.25 -1.53 -7.20
CA MET A 230 -2.09 -0.86 -8.20
C MET A 230 -3.56 -1.28 -8.07
N ARG A 231 -3.87 -2.59 -7.90
CA ARG A 231 -5.24 -3.09 -7.71
C ARG A 231 -5.88 -2.51 -6.47
N GLU A 232 -5.17 -2.51 -5.34
CA GLU A 232 -5.67 -1.96 -4.07
C GLU A 232 -6.00 -0.48 -4.19
N ARG A 233 -5.11 0.34 -4.77
CA ARG A 233 -5.36 1.78 -4.97
C ARG A 233 -6.55 2.05 -5.87
N VAL A 234 -6.69 1.32 -6.97
CA VAL A 234 -7.83 1.45 -7.89
C VAL A 234 -9.14 1.02 -7.20
N ALA A 235 -9.11 -0.06 -6.41
CA ALA A 235 -10.26 -0.55 -5.66
C ALA A 235 -10.78 0.43 -4.60
N VAL A 236 -9.91 1.26 -3.99
CA VAL A 236 -10.31 2.33 -3.04
C VAL A 236 -11.32 3.30 -3.67
N HIS A 237 -11.24 3.51 -4.99
CA HIS A 237 -12.16 4.37 -5.75
C HIS A 237 -13.30 3.57 -6.44
N GLY A 238 -13.50 2.31 -6.06
CA GLY A 238 -14.51 1.45 -6.69
C GLY A 238 -14.18 1.08 -8.13
N GLY A 239 -12.91 1.23 -8.54
CA GLY A 239 -12.42 0.91 -9.88
C GLY A 239 -11.93 -0.52 -10.02
N GLU A 240 -11.62 -0.90 -11.26
CA GLU A 240 -11.11 -2.21 -11.63
C GLU A 240 -9.76 -2.08 -12.35
N LEU A 241 -8.83 -3.01 -12.09
CA LEU A 241 -7.54 -3.13 -12.76
C LEU A 241 -7.33 -4.54 -13.29
N ALA A 242 -7.08 -4.66 -14.59
CA ALA A 242 -6.64 -5.87 -15.25
C ALA A 242 -5.17 -5.73 -15.67
N ALA A 243 -4.38 -6.77 -15.46
CA ALA A 243 -2.98 -6.82 -15.90
C ALA A 243 -2.62 -8.24 -16.29
N GLY A 244 -1.94 -8.40 -17.44
CA GLY A 244 -1.56 -9.70 -17.94
C GLY A 244 -0.80 -9.64 -19.27
N PRO A 245 -0.24 -10.80 -19.70
CA PRO A 245 0.42 -10.93 -20.98
C PRO A 245 -0.58 -10.74 -22.14
N ARG A 246 -0.08 -10.13 -23.23
CA ARG A 246 -0.90 -9.88 -24.45
C ARG A 246 -0.80 -11.06 -25.44
N PRO A 247 -1.89 -11.34 -26.17
CA PRO A 247 -1.80 -12.22 -27.33
C PRO A 247 -0.84 -11.63 -28.37
N GLY A 248 0.20 -12.39 -28.71
CA GLY A 248 1.24 -11.94 -29.66
C GLY A 248 2.51 -11.37 -29.01
N GLY A 249 2.59 -11.34 -27.69
CA GLY A 249 3.76 -10.87 -26.93
C GLY A 249 3.53 -9.53 -26.22
N GLY A 250 4.36 -9.27 -25.21
CA GLY A 250 4.26 -8.09 -24.37
C GLY A 250 3.29 -8.25 -23.20
N PHE A 251 3.08 -7.16 -22.47
CA PHE A 251 2.24 -7.08 -21.30
C PHE A 251 1.28 -5.89 -21.39
N ALA A 252 0.15 -5.99 -20.76
CA ALA A 252 -0.82 -4.91 -20.69
C ALA A 252 -1.29 -4.69 -19.25
N VAL A 253 -1.41 -3.43 -18.89
CA VAL A 253 -2.07 -2.96 -17.67
C VAL A 253 -3.23 -2.05 -18.10
N SER A 254 -4.44 -2.35 -17.68
CA SER A 254 -5.61 -1.51 -17.90
C SER A 254 -6.34 -1.24 -16.60
N ALA A 255 -6.78 -0.01 -16.40
CA ALA A 255 -7.54 0.39 -15.24
C ALA A 255 -8.76 1.23 -15.67
N ARG A 256 -9.87 1.07 -14.93
CA ARG A 256 -11.06 1.90 -15.02
C ARG A 256 -11.41 2.41 -13.62
N ILE A 257 -11.41 3.72 -13.41
CA ILE A 257 -11.60 4.36 -12.11
C ILE A 257 -12.82 5.28 -12.23
N PRO A 258 -13.94 4.98 -11.55
CA PRO A 258 -15.12 5.85 -11.51
C PRO A 258 -14.80 7.23 -10.92
N LEU A 259 -15.56 8.26 -11.38
CA LEU A 259 -15.42 9.64 -10.91
C LEU A 259 -16.33 9.94 -9.74
#